data_71690e9e24739b46f691360c18ecbb22
#
_entry.id   71690e9e24739b46f691360c18ecbb22
#
_cell.length_a   1.000
_cell.length_b   1.000
_cell.length_c   1.000
_cell.angle_alpha   90.00
_cell.angle_beta   90.00
_cell.angle_gamma   90.00
#
_symmetry.space_group_name_H-M   'P 1'
#
loop_
_entity.id
_entity.type
_entity.pdbx_description
1 polymer ?
#
loop_
_entity_poly.entity_id
_entity_poly.type
_entity_poly.pdbx_seq_one_letter_code
_entity_poly.pdbx_strand_id
1 'polypeptide(L)'
;VYHVPNIHPTTVAPLLDHRRNVNTLYANGHGRMVAPPPRIDEKQDAESTRDVGARAEIATVGEIARTCIQSYGIFPNWVSQLTEFVLAPLLFWPNGIAKCRLECWTIAPDWGDGEGPDYWTVNNGERLCDILLEDTEFGTQIQRSMESPGFKGVPLSYQEARIYHWNQNADQMIGFDRIPAELAVRQVIGEDWVHTNDPRVNEMTEQ
;
A
#
# COMPACT_ATOMS: atom_id res chain seq x y z
N VAL A 1 -5.38 -10.81 2.08
CA VAL A 1 -5.70 -12.21 1.69
C VAL A 1 -6.82 -12.26 0.67
N TYR A 2 -7.85 -11.43 0.81
CA TYR A 2 -9.02 -11.47 -0.09
C TYR A 2 -8.86 -10.52 -1.28
N HIS A 3 -8.29 -9.35 -1.06
CA HIS A 3 -8.18 -8.28 -2.05
C HIS A 3 -7.38 -8.72 -3.29
N VAL A 4 -6.13 -9.10 -3.11
CA VAL A 4 -5.24 -9.44 -4.23
C VAL A 4 -5.80 -10.54 -5.16
N PRO A 5 -6.24 -11.72 -4.67
CA PRO A 5 -6.72 -12.75 -5.59
C PRO A 5 -8.09 -12.47 -6.20
N ASN A 6 -8.86 -11.53 -5.68
CA ASN A 6 -10.22 -11.25 -6.17
C ASN A 6 -10.33 -9.93 -6.94
N ILE A 7 -9.53 -8.92 -6.59
CA ILE A 7 -9.53 -7.63 -7.28
C ILE A 7 -8.43 -7.59 -8.35
N HIS A 8 -7.25 -8.16 -8.05
CA HIS A 8 -6.08 -8.17 -8.93
C HIS A 8 -5.67 -9.58 -9.39
N PRO A 9 -6.60 -10.42 -9.89
CA PRO A 9 -6.29 -11.82 -10.18
C PRO A 9 -5.25 -12.00 -11.29
N THR A 10 -5.17 -11.06 -12.22
CA THR A 10 -4.30 -11.11 -13.40
C THR A 10 -3.14 -10.14 -13.34
N THR A 11 -3.24 -9.08 -12.58
CA THR A 11 -2.23 -8.01 -12.52
C THR A 11 -1.25 -8.18 -11.37
N VAL A 12 -1.72 -8.41 -10.15
CA VAL A 12 -0.89 -8.46 -8.94
C VAL A 12 -0.72 -9.87 -8.39
N ALA A 13 -1.79 -10.69 -8.41
CA ALA A 13 -1.73 -12.04 -7.82
C ALA A 13 -0.63 -12.93 -8.41
N PRO A 14 -0.28 -12.87 -9.70
CA PRO A 14 0.83 -13.62 -10.26
C PRO A 14 2.21 -13.15 -9.79
N LEU A 15 2.33 -11.91 -9.32
CA LEU A 15 3.61 -11.25 -9.03
C LEU A 15 4.08 -11.44 -7.58
N LEU A 16 3.19 -11.87 -6.67
CA LEU A 16 3.52 -11.96 -5.26
C LEU A 16 2.84 -13.14 -4.57
N ASP A 17 3.50 -13.67 -3.54
CA ASP A 17 2.87 -14.62 -2.62
C ASP A 17 2.13 -13.86 -1.50
N HIS A 18 0.85 -13.58 -1.75
CA HIS A 18 -0.01 -12.86 -0.81
C HIS A 18 -0.21 -13.58 0.54
N ARG A 19 0.13 -14.86 0.65
CA ARG A 19 0.05 -15.63 1.90
C ARG A 19 1.28 -15.43 2.79
N ARG A 20 2.38 -14.98 2.22
CA ARG A 20 3.65 -14.74 2.93
C ARG A 20 3.95 -13.27 3.15
N ASN A 21 2.97 -12.39 2.98
CA ASN A 21 3.19 -10.97 3.23
C ASN A 21 3.44 -10.71 4.71
N VAL A 22 4.27 -9.72 4.97
CA VAL A 22 4.59 -9.22 6.32
C VAL A 22 4.15 -7.77 6.41
N ASN A 23 3.41 -7.45 7.47
CA ASN A 23 3.02 -6.08 7.79
C ASN A 23 3.79 -5.59 9.01
N THR A 24 4.37 -4.42 8.90
CA THR A 24 5.04 -3.72 9.99
C THR A 24 4.25 -2.44 10.29
N LEU A 25 3.93 -2.23 11.55
CA LEU A 25 3.30 -1.02 12.06
C LEU A 25 4.39 -0.13 12.66
N TYR A 26 4.36 1.15 12.33
CA TYR A 26 5.26 2.16 12.89
C TYR A 26 4.46 3.19 13.65
N ALA A 27 5.12 3.96 14.52
CA ALA A 27 4.48 5.04 15.26
C ALA A 27 3.65 5.97 14.35
N ASN A 28 2.68 6.64 14.93
CA ASN A 28 1.85 7.66 14.27
C ASN A 28 1.05 7.14 13.04
N GLY A 29 0.59 5.90 13.08
CA GLY A 29 -0.27 5.34 12.03
C GLY A 29 0.45 4.94 10.74
N HIS A 30 1.78 5.01 10.71
CA HIS A 30 2.55 4.57 9.55
C HIS A 30 2.62 3.05 9.47
N GLY A 31 2.87 2.52 8.28
CA GLY A 31 3.02 1.09 8.10
C GLY A 31 3.69 0.69 6.79
N ARG A 32 4.20 -0.53 6.77
CA ARG A 32 4.81 -1.14 5.59
C ARG A 32 4.26 -2.55 5.39
N MET A 33 4.00 -2.92 4.15
CA MET A 33 3.81 -4.30 3.74
C MET A 33 5.00 -4.71 2.87
N VAL A 34 5.47 -5.93 3.08
CA VAL A 34 6.45 -6.61 2.23
C VAL A 34 5.86 -7.93 1.80
N ALA A 35 5.83 -8.18 0.50
CA ALA A 35 5.36 -9.44 -0.07
C ALA A 35 6.46 -10.00 -0.98
N PRO A 36 6.97 -11.21 -0.69
CA PRO A 36 7.94 -11.87 -1.55
C PRO A 36 7.27 -12.34 -2.86
N PRO A 37 8.04 -12.60 -3.92
CA PRO A 37 7.54 -13.24 -5.12
C PRO A 37 7.05 -14.66 -4.82
N PRO A 38 6.28 -15.28 -5.72
CA PRO A 38 5.92 -16.68 -5.64
C PRO A 38 7.17 -17.58 -5.55
N ARG A 39 7.05 -18.73 -4.89
CA ARG A 39 8.16 -19.70 -4.88
C ARG A 39 8.35 -20.28 -6.26
N ILE A 40 9.61 -20.36 -6.70
CA ILE A 40 10.02 -20.81 -8.04
C ILE A 40 9.77 -22.33 -8.28
N ASP A 41 9.28 -23.06 -7.28
CA ASP A 41 8.97 -24.50 -7.40
C ASP A 41 7.78 -24.77 -8.34
N GLU A 42 6.98 -23.79 -8.67
CA GLU A 42 6.01 -23.85 -9.74
C GLU A 42 6.67 -23.21 -10.97
N LYS A 43 7.16 -24.07 -11.86
CA LYS A 43 7.70 -23.72 -13.19
C LYS A 43 6.66 -22.94 -14.01
N GLN A 44 6.50 -21.69 -13.72
CA GLN A 44 6.06 -20.70 -14.67
C GLN A 44 7.27 -19.82 -14.95
N ASP A 45 7.68 -19.87 -16.20
CA ASP A 45 8.77 -19.05 -16.71
C ASP A 45 8.60 -17.62 -16.19
N ALA A 46 9.53 -17.22 -15.32
CA ALA A 46 9.65 -15.87 -14.81
C ALA A 46 10.14 -14.89 -15.91
N GLU A 47 9.75 -15.14 -17.14
CA GLU A 47 9.75 -14.24 -18.29
C GLU A 47 8.58 -13.28 -18.31
N SER A 48 7.83 -13.20 -17.25
CA SER A 48 7.00 -12.02 -17.00
C SER A 48 7.88 -10.90 -16.43
N THR A 49 8.89 -10.59 -17.05
CA THR A 49 9.23 -9.38 -17.75
C THR A 49 8.35 -8.20 -17.39
N ARG A 50 8.66 -7.64 -16.23
CA ARG A 50 8.71 -6.20 -16.25
C ARG A 50 9.78 -5.90 -17.31
N ASP A 51 9.37 -5.49 -18.51
CA ASP A 51 10.27 -4.84 -19.44
C ASP A 51 10.67 -3.49 -18.81
N VAL A 52 11.61 -3.58 -17.90
CA VAL A 52 12.10 -2.42 -17.17
C VAL A 52 13.09 -1.63 -18.01
N GLY A 53 13.36 -2.07 -19.24
CA GLY A 53 14.33 -1.44 -20.11
C GLY A 53 15.68 -1.24 -19.41
N ALA A 54 16.57 -0.43 -19.93
CA ALA A 54 17.81 -0.03 -19.29
C ALA A 54 17.57 1.13 -18.29
N ARG A 55 16.70 0.89 -17.26
CA ARG A 55 16.41 1.92 -16.24
C ARG A 55 17.52 1.99 -15.21
N ALA A 56 17.85 3.20 -14.80
CA ALA A 56 18.78 3.42 -13.69
C ALA A 56 18.16 2.92 -12.37
N GLU A 57 18.92 2.12 -11.63
CA GLU A 57 18.52 1.67 -10.30
C GLU A 57 18.71 2.77 -9.27
N ILE A 58 17.86 2.79 -8.25
CA ILE A 58 18.06 3.62 -7.05
C ILE A 58 19.20 2.99 -6.25
N ALA A 59 20.37 3.57 -6.28
CA ALA A 59 21.59 2.98 -5.72
C ALA A 59 21.52 2.68 -4.21
N THR A 60 20.65 3.37 -3.48
CA THR A 60 20.56 3.29 -2.01
C THR A 60 19.48 2.32 -1.51
N VAL A 61 18.71 1.68 -2.38
CA VAL A 61 17.73 0.70 -1.93
C VAL A 61 18.40 -0.61 -1.52
N GLY A 62 17.92 -1.19 -0.42
CA GLY A 62 18.41 -2.48 0.08
C GLY A 62 17.83 -3.67 -0.70
N GLU A 63 18.28 -4.88 -0.33
CA GLU A 63 17.90 -6.13 -0.97
C GLU A 63 16.38 -6.39 -0.98
N ILE A 64 15.67 -6.01 0.09
CA ILE A 64 14.20 -6.17 0.15
C ILE A 64 13.49 -5.41 -0.96
N ALA A 65 13.95 -4.20 -1.33
CA ALA A 65 13.34 -3.44 -2.42
C ALA A 65 13.63 -4.05 -3.80
N ARG A 66 14.72 -4.82 -3.92
CA ARG A 66 15.12 -5.51 -5.15
C ARG A 66 14.41 -6.85 -5.35
N THR A 67 14.00 -7.49 -4.27
CA THR A 67 13.51 -8.87 -4.29
C THR A 67 12.04 -9.02 -3.91
N CYS A 68 11.45 -8.00 -3.29
CA CYS A 68 10.08 -8.06 -2.78
C CYS A 68 9.27 -6.85 -3.25
N ILE A 69 7.98 -7.06 -3.41
CA ILE A 69 7.03 -5.95 -3.56
C ILE A 69 6.82 -5.31 -2.20
N GLN A 70 6.94 -4.00 -2.14
CA GLN A 70 6.74 -3.22 -0.93
C GLN A 70 5.66 -2.17 -1.13
N SER A 71 4.83 -2.00 -0.09
CA SER A 71 3.86 -0.91 -0.02
C SER A 71 4.02 -0.19 1.31
N TYR A 72 4.27 1.11 1.26
CA TYR A 72 4.38 2.00 2.41
C TYR A 72 3.08 2.79 2.57
N GLY A 73 2.59 2.86 3.79
CA GLY A 73 1.54 3.80 4.19
C GLY A 73 2.15 4.84 5.11
N ILE A 74 2.10 6.10 4.73
CA ILE A 74 2.51 7.22 5.56
C ILE A 74 1.23 8.01 5.90
N PHE A 75 0.87 7.98 7.19
CA PHE A 75 -0.29 8.69 7.68
C PHE A 75 -0.16 10.20 7.41
N PRO A 76 -1.23 10.92 7.01
CA PRO A 76 -2.60 10.40 6.91
C PRO A 76 -3.00 9.92 5.50
N ASN A 77 -2.31 10.28 4.43
CA ASN A 77 -2.89 10.20 3.09
C ASN A 77 -1.93 9.71 1.99
N TRP A 78 -0.78 9.20 2.36
CA TRP A 78 0.22 8.72 1.41
C TRP A 78 0.27 7.19 1.40
N VAL A 79 0.16 6.59 0.21
CA VAL A 79 0.51 5.19 -0.04
C VAL A 79 1.52 5.16 -1.18
N SER A 80 2.58 4.36 -1.06
CA SER A 80 3.60 4.28 -2.10
C SER A 80 4.09 2.86 -2.31
N GLN A 81 4.35 2.52 -3.55
CA GLN A 81 5.18 1.38 -3.90
C GLN A 81 6.64 1.81 -3.95
N LEU A 82 7.54 0.92 -3.55
CA LEU A 82 8.98 1.09 -3.74
C LEU A 82 9.54 -0.16 -4.41
N THR A 83 10.24 0.06 -5.49
CA THR A 83 11.04 -0.94 -6.19
C THR A 83 12.48 -0.46 -6.32
N GLU A 84 13.34 -1.25 -6.94
CA GLU A 84 14.70 -0.85 -7.26
C GLU A 84 14.80 0.31 -8.25
N PHE A 85 13.74 0.60 -9.01
CA PHE A 85 13.76 1.61 -10.08
C PHE A 85 12.92 2.84 -9.76
N VAL A 86 11.95 2.73 -8.86
CA VAL A 86 10.94 3.77 -8.69
C VAL A 86 10.35 3.79 -7.28
N LEU A 87 10.12 5.00 -6.79
CA LEU A 87 9.20 5.29 -5.71
C LEU A 87 7.92 5.88 -6.34
N ALA A 88 6.79 5.24 -6.11
CA ALA A 88 5.53 5.58 -6.78
C ALA A 88 4.43 5.99 -5.79
N PRO A 89 4.42 7.24 -5.31
CA PRO A 89 3.42 7.72 -4.37
C PRO A 89 2.04 7.89 -4.99
N LEU A 90 1.05 7.53 -4.18
CA LEU A 90 -0.35 7.87 -4.32
C LEU A 90 -0.76 8.75 -3.13
N LEU A 91 -1.32 9.92 -3.39
CA LEU A 91 -1.80 10.83 -2.36
C LEU A 91 -3.31 10.98 -2.46
N PHE A 92 -3.99 10.72 -1.35
CA PHE A 92 -5.45 10.77 -1.25
C PHE A 92 -5.86 12.04 -0.51
N TRP A 93 -6.41 13.02 -1.22
CA TRP A 93 -6.84 14.29 -0.66
C TRP A 93 -8.34 14.31 -0.49
N PRO A 94 -8.87 14.59 0.71
CA PRO A 94 -10.30 14.79 0.90
C PRO A 94 -10.82 15.93 0.01
N ASN A 95 -11.94 15.70 -0.66
CA ASN A 95 -12.65 16.70 -1.45
C ASN A 95 -14.15 16.66 -1.11
N GLY A 96 -14.45 16.91 0.16
CA GLY A 96 -15.76 16.73 0.75
C GLY A 96 -15.95 15.36 1.41
N ILE A 97 -17.14 15.08 1.93
CA ILE A 97 -17.43 13.90 2.75
C ILE A 97 -17.34 12.59 1.93
N ALA A 98 -17.82 12.60 0.70
CA ALA A 98 -17.97 11.40 -0.13
C ALA A 98 -17.06 11.40 -1.36
N LYS A 99 -16.02 12.21 -1.37
CA LYS A 99 -15.13 12.35 -2.51
C LYS A 99 -13.69 12.55 -2.06
N CYS A 100 -12.76 11.98 -2.83
CA CYS A 100 -11.35 12.30 -2.71
C CYS A 100 -10.76 12.63 -4.09
N ARG A 101 -9.65 13.35 -4.08
CA ARG A 101 -8.78 13.55 -5.22
C ARG A 101 -7.56 12.65 -5.03
N LEU A 102 -7.30 11.80 -6.02
CA LEU A 102 -6.09 10.98 -6.08
C LEU A 102 -5.04 11.71 -6.91
N GLU A 103 -3.83 11.84 -6.36
CA GLU A 103 -2.64 12.26 -7.09
C GLU A 103 -1.69 11.08 -7.23
N CYS A 104 -1.25 10.82 -8.45
CA CYS A 104 -0.30 9.76 -8.77
C CYS A 104 1.04 10.39 -9.15
N TRP A 105 2.11 9.93 -8.51
CA TRP A 105 3.46 10.41 -8.75
C TRP A 105 4.37 9.24 -9.11
N THR A 106 5.37 9.52 -9.93
CA THR A 106 6.48 8.60 -10.21
C THR A 106 7.78 9.35 -9.95
N ILE A 107 8.56 8.84 -9.00
CA ILE A 107 9.88 9.40 -8.65
C ILE A 107 10.92 8.33 -8.97
N ALA A 108 11.83 8.64 -9.86
CA ALA A 108 12.88 7.74 -10.33
C ALA A 108 14.22 8.47 -10.39
N PRO A 109 15.34 7.74 -10.48
CA PRO A 109 16.62 8.34 -10.83
C PRO A 109 16.54 9.09 -12.16
N ASP A 110 17.54 9.95 -12.40
CA ASP A 110 17.63 10.70 -13.65
C ASP A 110 17.60 9.75 -14.86
N TRP A 111 16.62 9.97 -15.74
CA TRP A 111 16.40 9.17 -16.98
C TRP A 111 16.91 9.89 -18.24
N GLY A 112 17.57 11.05 -18.09
CA GLY A 112 18.09 11.87 -19.19
C GLY A 112 17.00 12.65 -19.94
N ASP A 113 17.21 12.91 -21.21
CA ASP A 113 16.35 13.76 -22.06
C ASP A 113 15.12 13.02 -22.63
N GLY A 114 14.94 11.75 -22.29
CA GLY A 114 13.81 10.93 -22.76
C GLY A 114 12.52 11.18 -21.98
N GLU A 115 11.47 10.44 -22.35
CA GLU A 115 10.23 10.40 -21.56
C GLU A 115 10.50 9.78 -20.20
N GLY A 116 10.01 10.43 -19.14
CA GLY A 116 10.09 9.93 -17.78
C GLY A 116 9.33 8.62 -17.58
N PRO A 117 9.71 7.81 -16.59
CA PRO A 117 8.98 6.58 -16.27
C PRO A 117 7.57 6.93 -15.80
N ASP A 118 6.61 6.15 -16.29
CA ASP A 118 5.22 6.24 -15.87
C ASP A 118 4.83 4.92 -15.16
N TYR A 119 4.55 5.00 -13.87
CA TYR A 119 4.25 3.82 -13.06
C TYR A 119 2.73 3.60 -12.89
N TRP A 120 1.98 4.66 -12.71
CA TRP A 120 0.55 4.60 -12.37
C TRP A 120 -0.37 4.91 -13.54
N THR A 121 0.17 5.45 -14.62
CA THR A 121 -0.62 5.81 -15.78
C THR A 121 -0.03 5.19 -17.05
N VAL A 122 -0.78 5.23 -18.12
CA VAL A 122 -0.37 4.78 -19.46
C VAL A 122 -0.69 5.86 -20.46
N ASN A 123 -0.11 5.79 -21.64
CA ASN A 123 -0.31 6.75 -22.72
C ASN A 123 -0.06 8.20 -22.26
N ASN A 124 1.12 8.47 -21.69
CA ASN A 124 1.52 9.80 -21.21
C ASN A 124 0.52 10.44 -20.21
N GLY A 125 -0.02 9.63 -19.29
CA GLY A 125 -0.93 10.10 -18.26
C GLY A 125 -2.41 10.17 -18.66
N GLU A 126 -2.76 9.74 -19.86
CA GLU A 126 -4.16 9.79 -20.32
C GLU A 126 -5.07 8.80 -19.59
N ARG A 127 -4.53 7.68 -19.10
CA ARG A 127 -5.29 6.63 -18.43
C ARG A 127 -4.52 6.06 -17.24
N LEU A 128 -5.23 5.75 -16.16
CA LEU A 128 -4.66 4.97 -15.05
C LEU A 128 -4.23 3.57 -15.54
N CYS A 129 -3.19 3.03 -14.96
CA CYS A 129 -2.78 1.65 -15.20
C CYS A 129 -3.86 0.67 -14.70
N ASP A 130 -3.82 -0.56 -15.22
CA ASP A 130 -4.89 -1.54 -14.97
C ASP A 130 -5.05 -1.85 -13.47
N ILE A 131 -3.97 -1.89 -12.70
CA ILE A 131 -4.02 -2.12 -11.24
C ILE A 131 -4.87 -1.05 -10.54
N LEU A 132 -4.67 0.23 -10.87
CA LEU A 132 -5.46 1.32 -10.28
C LEU A 132 -6.90 1.36 -10.82
N LEU A 133 -7.12 0.95 -12.06
CA LEU A 133 -8.47 0.85 -12.60
C LEU A 133 -9.27 -0.23 -11.88
N GLU A 134 -8.68 -1.40 -11.64
CA GLU A 134 -9.31 -2.49 -10.88
C GLU A 134 -9.75 -2.02 -9.48
N ASP A 135 -8.95 -1.21 -8.79
CA ASP A 135 -9.31 -0.65 -7.48
C ASP A 135 -10.38 0.45 -7.58
N THR A 136 -10.25 1.35 -8.53
CA THR A 136 -11.09 2.56 -8.57
C THR A 136 -12.47 2.31 -9.18
N GLU A 137 -12.64 1.26 -9.98
CA GLU A 137 -13.92 0.88 -10.59
C GLU A 137 -15.04 0.72 -9.55
N PHE A 138 -14.72 0.17 -8.39
CA PHE A 138 -15.68 -0.08 -7.32
C PHE A 138 -15.87 1.08 -6.36
N GLY A 139 -15.08 2.13 -6.45
CA GLY A 139 -15.05 3.23 -5.46
C GLY A 139 -16.42 3.87 -5.21
N THR A 140 -17.18 4.14 -6.28
CA THR A 140 -18.52 4.72 -6.16
C THR A 140 -19.52 3.77 -5.51
N GLN A 141 -19.47 2.48 -5.84
CA GLN A 141 -20.35 1.46 -5.26
C GLN A 141 -20.03 1.21 -3.79
N ILE A 142 -18.76 1.21 -3.44
CA ILE A 142 -18.30 1.09 -2.04
C ILE A 142 -18.82 2.29 -1.24
N GLN A 143 -18.66 3.52 -1.73
CA GLN A 143 -19.16 4.72 -1.06
C GLN A 143 -20.66 4.65 -0.80
N ARG A 144 -21.47 4.27 -1.80
CA ARG A 144 -22.92 4.09 -1.65
C ARG A 144 -23.28 3.01 -0.64
N SER A 145 -22.50 1.91 -0.62
CA SER A 145 -22.72 0.83 0.35
C SER A 145 -22.44 1.29 1.78
N MET A 146 -21.41 2.11 1.97
CA MET A 146 -21.07 2.69 3.29
C MET A 146 -22.12 3.67 3.80
N GLU A 147 -22.84 4.36 2.91
CA GLU A 147 -23.95 5.25 3.25
C GLU A 147 -25.26 4.50 3.59
N SER A 148 -25.32 3.19 3.35
CA SER A 148 -26.51 2.39 3.62
C SER A 148 -26.74 2.21 5.13
N PRO A 149 -27.98 2.31 5.63
CA PRO A 149 -28.31 1.98 7.02
C PRO A 149 -27.96 0.53 7.43
N GLY A 150 -27.81 -0.36 6.45
CA GLY A 150 -27.37 -1.74 6.65
C GLY A 150 -25.87 -1.90 6.85
N PHE A 151 -25.06 -0.91 6.55
CA PHE A 151 -23.62 -0.96 6.72
C PHE A 151 -23.25 -1.00 8.22
N LYS A 152 -22.49 -1.99 8.63
CA LYS A 152 -22.09 -2.20 10.03
C LYS A 152 -20.57 -2.11 10.25
N GLY A 153 -19.84 -1.66 9.23
CA GLY A 153 -18.38 -1.57 9.26
C GLY A 153 -17.72 -2.59 8.32
N VAL A 154 -16.41 -2.51 8.22
CA VAL A 154 -15.59 -3.38 7.40
C VAL A 154 -14.89 -4.38 8.31
N PRO A 155 -15.12 -5.70 8.13
CA PRO A 155 -14.36 -6.71 8.85
C PRO A 155 -12.92 -6.75 8.32
N LEU A 156 -11.95 -6.54 9.20
CA LEU A 156 -10.53 -6.59 8.87
C LEU A 156 -9.91 -7.86 9.45
N SER A 157 -9.04 -8.50 8.67
CA SER A 157 -8.19 -9.60 9.12
C SER A 157 -6.93 -9.05 9.81
N TYR A 158 -6.16 -9.91 10.48
CA TYR A 158 -4.88 -9.52 11.07
C TYR A 158 -3.86 -9.02 10.02
N GLN A 159 -3.96 -9.50 8.80
CA GLN A 159 -3.11 -9.03 7.70
C GLN A 159 -3.43 -7.59 7.27
N GLU A 160 -4.57 -7.08 7.68
CA GLU A 160 -5.03 -5.71 7.43
C GLU A 160 -4.83 -4.80 8.65
N ALA A 161 -4.00 -5.23 9.61
CA ALA A 161 -3.68 -4.48 10.82
C ALA A 161 -3.21 -3.05 10.54
N ARG A 162 -2.56 -2.78 9.40
CA ARG A 162 -2.17 -1.42 8.98
C ARG A 162 -3.38 -0.50 8.82
N ILE A 163 -4.48 -1.00 8.25
CA ILE A 163 -5.71 -0.22 8.07
C ILE A 163 -6.31 0.11 9.43
N TYR A 164 -6.32 -0.89 10.32
CA TYR A 164 -6.82 -0.70 11.68
C TYR A 164 -5.97 0.31 12.46
N HIS A 165 -4.65 0.16 12.38
CA HIS A 165 -3.69 1.08 13.00
C HIS A 165 -3.85 2.51 12.51
N TRP A 166 -4.05 2.70 11.20
CA TRP A 166 -4.36 4.00 10.61
C TRP A 166 -5.61 4.63 11.23
N ASN A 167 -6.71 3.86 11.34
CA ASN A 167 -7.95 4.34 11.91
C ASN A 167 -7.81 4.69 13.40
N GLN A 168 -7.10 3.87 14.19
CA GLN A 168 -6.81 4.20 15.59
C GLN A 168 -6.07 5.54 15.72
N ASN A 169 -5.07 5.78 14.89
CA ASN A 169 -4.32 7.03 14.91
C ASN A 169 -5.18 8.22 14.41
N ALA A 170 -6.07 8.00 13.45
CA ALA A 170 -7.01 9.03 13.03
C ALA A 170 -7.91 9.45 14.18
N ASP A 171 -8.50 8.51 14.91
CA ASP A 171 -9.35 8.81 16.07
C ASP A 171 -8.58 9.54 17.18
N GLN A 172 -7.35 9.12 17.47
CA GLN A 172 -6.49 9.79 18.44
C GLN A 172 -6.19 11.25 18.04
N MET A 173 -5.95 11.51 16.77
CA MET A 173 -5.67 12.85 16.26
C MET A 173 -6.91 13.75 16.22
N ILE A 174 -8.08 13.19 15.91
CA ILE A 174 -9.36 13.91 15.94
C ILE A 174 -9.72 14.24 17.39
N GLY A 175 -9.46 13.34 18.31
CA GLY A 175 -9.85 13.40 19.72
C GLY A 175 -11.15 12.67 19.99
N PHE A 176 -11.16 11.76 20.96
CA PHE A 176 -12.31 10.91 21.28
C PHE A 176 -13.53 11.68 21.77
N ASP A 177 -13.35 12.87 22.32
CA ASP A 177 -14.41 13.79 22.70
C ASP A 177 -15.20 14.37 21.51
N ARG A 178 -14.65 14.25 20.31
CA ARG A 178 -15.24 14.77 19.05
C ARG A 178 -15.84 13.67 18.19
N ILE A 179 -15.66 12.40 18.57
CA ILE A 179 -16.13 11.26 17.81
C ILE A 179 -17.27 10.61 18.56
N PRO A 180 -18.46 10.40 17.95
CA PRO A 180 -19.51 9.58 18.54
C PRO A 180 -18.96 8.19 18.93
N ALA A 181 -19.27 7.73 20.14
CA ALA A 181 -18.68 6.52 20.69
C ALA A 181 -18.91 5.26 19.82
N GLU A 182 -20.04 5.23 19.12
CA GLU A 182 -20.40 4.14 18.20
C GLU A 182 -19.61 4.17 16.89
N LEU A 183 -18.92 5.27 16.56
CA LEU A 183 -18.08 5.42 15.37
C LEU A 183 -16.59 5.27 15.67
N ALA A 184 -16.19 5.43 16.92
CA ALA A 184 -14.79 5.29 17.31
C ALA A 184 -14.33 3.83 17.19
N VAL A 185 -13.15 3.59 16.61
CA VAL A 185 -12.57 2.25 16.59
C VAL A 185 -12.00 1.89 17.95
N ARG A 186 -12.15 0.63 18.35
CA ARG A 186 -11.54 0.15 19.58
C ARG A 186 -10.02 0.25 19.51
N GLN A 187 -9.39 0.72 20.57
CA GLN A 187 -7.94 0.87 20.66
C GLN A 187 -7.31 -0.50 21.03
N VAL A 188 -7.14 -1.39 20.05
CA VAL A 188 -6.65 -2.76 20.25
C VAL A 188 -5.21 -2.98 19.81
N ILE A 189 -4.66 -2.11 18.96
CA ILE A 189 -3.25 -2.12 18.59
C ILE A 189 -2.48 -1.45 19.73
N GLY A 190 -1.75 -2.24 20.52
CA GLY A 190 -0.89 -1.75 21.59
C GLY A 190 0.51 -1.36 21.08
N GLU A 191 1.30 -0.79 21.98
CA GLU A 191 2.69 -0.38 21.67
C GLU A 191 3.58 -1.57 21.28
N ASP A 192 3.29 -2.76 21.81
CA ASP A 192 3.97 -4.02 21.50
C ASP A 192 3.81 -4.48 20.04
N TRP A 193 2.82 -3.94 19.33
CA TRP A 193 2.60 -4.19 17.91
C TRP A 193 3.30 -3.18 17.01
N VAL A 194 3.75 -2.09 17.59
CA VAL A 194 4.33 -0.96 16.85
C VAL A 194 5.85 -1.06 16.89
N HIS A 195 6.45 -1.13 15.71
CA HIS A 195 7.90 -1.14 15.57
C HIS A 195 8.47 0.20 16.05
N THR A 196 9.35 0.15 17.02
CA THR A 196 10.07 1.32 17.53
C THR A 196 11.44 1.38 16.88
N ASN A 197 11.97 2.60 16.68
CA ASN A 197 13.37 2.80 16.29
C ASN A 197 14.33 2.55 17.46
N ASP A 198 13.98 1.72 18.42
CA ASP A 198 14.86 1.34 19.50
C ASP A 198 16.03 0.51 18.91
N PRO A 199 17.29 0.96 19.05
CA PRO A 199 18.44 0.25 18.49
C PRO A 199 18.52 -1.22 18.92
N ARG A 200 18.00 -1.54 20.12
CA ARG A 200 17.96 -2.91 20.64
C ARG A 200 17.07 -3.86 19.84
N VAL A 201 16.07 -3.33 19.13
CA VAL A 201 15.21 -4.14 18.25
C VAL A 201 15.93 -4.50 16.95
N ASN A 202 16.80 -3.62 16.47
CA ASN A 202 17.58 -3.87 15.26
C ASN A 202 18.65 -4.95 15.47
N GLU A 203 19.18 -5.09 16.67
CA GLU A 203 20.14 -6.16 17.03
C GLU A 203 19.50 -7.56 17.01
N MET A 204 18.18 -7.67 17.18
CA MET A 204 17.46 -8.95 17.15
C MET A 204 17.16 -9.46 15.73
N THR A 205 17.27 -8.62 14.72
CA THR A 205 17.01 -8.98 13.31
C THR A 205 18.26 -9.39 12.53
N GLU A 206 19.43 -9.28 13.14
CA GLU A 206 20.73 -9.67 12.55
C GLU A 206 21.21 -11.05 13.04
N GLN A 207 20.42 -11.79 13.84
CA GLN A 207 20.67 -13.17 14.27
C GLN A 207 19.73 -14.14 13.54
#